data_bfaece456e6818102a44a59930ae9224
#
_entry.id   bfaece456e6818102a44a59930ae9224
#
_cell.length_a   1.000
_cell.length_b   1.000
_cell.length_c   1.000
_cell.angle_alpha   90.00
_cell.angle_beta   90.00
_cell.angle_gamma   90.00
#
_symmetry.space_group_name_H-M   'P 1'
#
loop_
_entity.id
_entity.type
_entity.pdbx_description
1 polymer ?
#
loop_
_entity_poly.entity_id
_entity_poly.type
_entity_poly.pdbx_seq_one_letter_code
_entity_poly.pdbx_strand_id
1 'polypeptide(L)'
;ALTQSYVQTTMPAHDLTLYAKWEAGMKTYQVRHYQQSIGNSEQYDLAETENVTAKTGEHLTLAVKAYEGFTAPKPVSYDVVDDGEVTYVDYKYTRDRHQVTIHYNNGNDSETKELAYGEKWEEKPYRAGYAFAGWYTDAEFKKAFDGVVPDRDITLYAKWDVQSVNYTVKHCLQNANDDGYSLGAQENFNADTDTVVTPEVKNYDGFTAPE
;
A
#
# COMPACT_ATOMS: atom_id res chain seq x y z
N ALA A 1 31.85 52.70 9.16
CA ALA A 1 30.48 52.40 9.61
C ALA A 1 29.68 53.71 9.62
N LEU A 2 28.43 53.68 9.01
CA LEU A 2 27.53 54.81 9.02
C LEU A 2 26.84 54.85 10.39
N THR A 3 27.35 55.71 11.28
CA THR A 3 26.91 55.73 12.70
C THR A 3 26.17 57.00 13.09
N GLN A 4 26.07 57.99 12.21
CA GLN A 4 25.46 59.28 12.53
C GLN A 4 24.29 59.61 11.58
N SER A 5 23.11 59.94 12.14
CA SER A 5 21.96 60.41 11.38
C SER A 5 22.12 61.92 11.11
N TYR A 6 21.94 62.33 9.85
CA TYR A 6 21.92 63.75 9.50
C TYR A 6 20.50 64.30 9.65
N VAL A 7 20.33 65.24 10.53
CA VAL A 7 19.05 65.98 10.75
C VAL A 7 19.36 67.49 10.69
N GLN A 8 19.42 68.02 9.49
CA GLN A 8 19.61 69.48 9.30
C GLN A 8 18.56 69.97 8.35
N THR A 9 18.03 71.14 8.66
CA THR A 9 16.96 71.78 7.91
C THR A 9 17.44 72.82 6.87
N THR A 10 18.70 73.21 6.92
CA THR A 10 19.32 74.20 5.99
C THR A 10 20.61 73.60 5.39
N MET A 11 20.88 73.89 4.12
CA MET A 11 22.13 73.53 3.45
C MET A 11 23.32 74.27 4.03
N PRO A 12 24.42 73.60 4.32
CA PRO A 12 25.69 74.22 4.74
C PRO A 12 26.37 74.93 3.56
N ALA A 13 27.27 75.88 3.85
CA ALA A 13 28.01 76.63 2.84
C ALA A 13 29.22 75.83 2.28
N HIS A 14 29.16 74.49 2.25
CA HIS A 14 30.18 73.61 1.72
C HIS A 14 29.52 72.41 1.08
N ASP A 15 30.25 71.66 0.27
CA ASP A 15 29.78 70.42 -0.34
C ASP A 15 29.37 69.40 0.73
N LEU A 16 28.18 68.81 0.52
CA LEU A 16 27.60 67.75 1.43
C LEU A 16 27.30 66.52 0.65
N THR A 17 27.84 65.39 1.14
CA THR A 17 27.51 64.05 0.66
C THR A 17 26.67 63.36 1.73
N LEU A 18 25.47 62.91 1.34
CA LEU A 18 24.57 62.13 2.20
C LEU A 18 24.57 60.67 1.76
N TYR A 19 24.59 59.79 2.73
CA TYR A 19 24.53 58.34 2.52
C TYR A 19 23.24 57.81 3.16
N ALA A 20 22.40 57.18 2.35
CA ALA A 20 21.26 56.44 2.86
C ALA A 20 21.75 55.09 3.37
N LYS A 21 21.33 54.70 4.58
CA LYS A 21 21.58 53.36 5.17
C LYS A 21 20.30 52.55 5.05
N TRP A 22 20.41 51.46 4.33
CA TRP A 22 19.33 50.48 4.21
C TRP A 22 19.62 49.30 5.11
N GLU A 23 18.59 48.77 5.80
CA GLU A 23 18.63 47.55 6.55
C GLU A 23 17.92 46.45 5.77
N ALA A 24 18.50 45.29 5.71
CA ALA A 24 17.90 44.18 4.97
C ALA A 24 16.64 43.67 5.70
N GLY A 25 15.53 43.61 4.99
CA GLY A 25 14.27 43.05 5.45
C GLY A 25 14.31 41.50 5.55
N MET A 26 13.25 40.93 6.12
CA MET A 26 13.05 39.51 6.28
C MET A 26 11.92 39.03 5.37
N LYS A 27 12.21 38.07 4.50
CA LYS A 27 11.27 37.38 3.63
C LYS A 27 10.76 36.10 4.30
N THR A 28 9.45 35.86 4.22
CA THR A 28 8.82 34.63 4.68
C THR A 28 8.45 33.73 3.49
N TYR A 29 8.84 32.46 3.58
CA TYR A 29 8.43 31.38 2.68
C TYR A 29 7.53 30.44 3.46
N GLN A 30 6.35 30.14 2.94
CA GLN A 30 5.48 29.10 3.47
C GLN A 30 5.65 27.85 2.61
N VAL A 31 6.32 26.83 3.17
CA VAL A 31 6.57 25.55 2.51
C VAL A 31 5.46 24.58 2.88
N ARG A 32 4.79 24.03 1.86
CA ARG A 32 3.71 23.05 2.01
C ARG A 32 4.16 21.73 1.43
N HIS A 33 4.04 20.66 2.21
CA HIS A 33 4.43 19.32 1.84
C HIS A 33 3.18 18.49 1.52
N TYR A 34 3.06 18.01 0.29
CA TYR A 34 1.92 17.25 -0.18
C TYR A 34 2.35 15.82 -0.53
N GLN A 35 1.63 14.84 -0.04
CA GLN A 35 1.83 13.42 -0.34
C GLN A 35 0.83 12.96 -1.39
N GLN A 36 1.28 12.19 -2.39
CA GLN A 36 0.43 11.62 -3.43
C GLN A 36 -0.62 10.69 -2.82
N SER A 37 -1.88 10.84 -3.19
CA SER A 37 -3.01 10.05 -2.70
C SER A 37 -2.96 8.61 -3.23
N ILE A 38 -3.54 7.67 -2.48
CA ILE A 38 -3.71 6.29 -2.95
C ILE A 38 -4.82 6.27 -4.01
N GLY A 39 -4.59 5.54 -5.11
CA GLY A 39 -5.59 5.33 -6.16
C GLY A 39 -5.78 6.49 -7.15
N ASN A 40 -5.14 7.65 -6.91
CA ASN A 40 -5.15 8.75 -7.84
C ASN A 40 -3.79 9.46 -7.87
N SER A 41 -3.00 9.19 -8.92
CA SER A 41 -1.65 9.73 -9.09
C SER A 41 -1.58 11.25 -9.31
N GLU A 42 -2.69 11.89 -9.68
CA GLU A 42 -2.77 13.33 -9.92
C GLU A 42 -3.21 14.11 -8.67
N GLN A 43 -3.69 13.41 -7.65
CA GLN A 43 -4.14 14.01 -6.40
C GLN A 43 -3.05 13.92 -5.33
N TYR A 44 -2.96 15.01 -4.54
CA TYR A 44 -2.00 15.15 -3.44
C TYR A 44 -2.70 15.72 -2.22
N ASP A 45 -2.47 15.11 -1.07
CA ASP A 45 -3.02 15.53 0.21
C ASP A 45 -1.98 16.30 1.01
N LEU A 46 -2.38 17.43 1.62
CA LEU A 46 -1.49 18.24 2.45
C LEU A 46 -1.11 17.44 3.70
N ALA A 47 0.18 17.16 3.85
CA ALA A 47 0.73 16.46 5.01
C ALA A 47 1.20 17.42 6.08
N GLU A 48 1.88 18.52 5.68
CA GLU A 48 2.50 19.46 6.62
C GLU A 48 2.72 20.83 5.98
N THR A 49 2.76 21.88 6.82
CA THR A 49 3.12 23.25 6.42
C THR A 49 4.14 23.79 7.41
N GLU A 50 5.18 24.46 6.90
CA GLU A 50 6.17 25.16 7.73
C GLU A 50 6.49 26.55 7.17
N ASN A 51 6.92 27.46 8.04
CA ASN A 51 7.36 28.79 7.66
C ASN A 51 8.88 28.88 7.82
N VAL A 52 9.56 29.34 6.77
CA VAL A 52 10.99 29.60 6.76
C VAL A 52 11.19 31.09 6.49
N THR A 53 12.04 31.75 7.31
CA THR A 53 12.38 33.15 7.11
C THR A 53 13.85 33.30 6.78
N ALA A 54 14.16 34.21 5.86
CA ALA A 54 15.53 34.53 5.49
C ALA A 54 15.68 36.01 5.22
N LYS A 55 16.91 36.51 5.34
CA LYS A 55 17.22 37.91 5.20
C LYS A 55 17.48 38.28 3.73
N THR A 56 17.04 39.43 3.30
CA THR A 56 17.35 39.97 1.95
C THR A 56 18.85 39.96 1.68
N GLY A 57 19.21 39.42 0.52
CA GLY A 57 20.60 39.25 0.07
C GLY A 57 21.23 37.86 0.41
N GLU A 58 20.51 37.00 1.15
CA GLU A 58 20.94 35.62 1.37
C GLU A 58 20.53 34.74 0.19
N HIS A 59 21.31 33.63 -0.02
CA HIS A 59 20.91 32.53 -0.88
C HIS A 59 20.31 31.43 -0.01
N LEU A 60 18.99 31.20 -0.15
CA LEU A 60 18.23 30.22 0.66
C LEU A 60 17.91 28.98 -0.18
N THR A 61 18.25 27.81 0.33
CA THR A 61 17.75 26.53 -0.19
C THR A 61 16.71 25.97 0.78
N LEU A 62 15.47 25.83 0.33
CA LEU A 62 14.42 25.22 1.11
C LEU A 62 14.60 23.70 1.11
N ALA A 63 14.70 23.11 2.30
CA ALA A 63 14.91 21.68 2.45
C ALA A 63 13.65 20.88 2.11
N VAL A 64 13.82 19.70 1.55
CA VAL A 64 12.78 18.68 1.45
C VAL A 64 12.82 17.78 2.68
N LYS A 65 11.70 17.18 3.04
CA LYS A 65 11.60 16.20 4.13
C LYS A 65 11.70 14.77 3.60
N ALA A 66 12.01 13.83 4.46
CA ALA A 66 11.92 12.42 4.18
C ALA A 66 10.61 11.87 4.76
N TYR A 67 9.80 11.23 3.94
CA TYR A 67 8.60 10.50 4.35
C TYR A 67 8.75 9.04 3.90
N GLU A 68 8.48 8.11 4.82
CA GLU A 68 8.50 6.69 4.51
C GLU A 68 7.52 6.37 3.38
N GLY A 69 7.97 5.63 2.36
CA GLY A 69 7.18 5.25 1.20
C GLY A 69 6.90 6.37 0.21
N PHE A 70 7.73 7.45 0.24
CA PHE A 70 7.60 8.55 -0.70
C PHE A 70 8.95 9.02 -1.22
N THR A 71 9.03 9.20 -2.51
CA THR A 71 10.15 9.86 -3.17
C THR A 71 10.00 11.37 -3.09
N ALA A 72 11.01 12.04 -2.52
CA ALA A 72 11.03 13.49 -2.36
C ALA A 72 11.30 14.21 -3.69
N PRO A 73 10.70 15.41 -3.90
CA PRO A 73 11.05 16.29 -5.01
C PRO A 73 12.46 16.89 -4.83
N LYS A 74 12.94 17.61 -5.83
CA LYS A 74 14.20 18.35 -5.71
C LYS A 74 14.00 19.61 -4.84
N PRO A 75 14.98 19.96 -3.98
CA PRO A 75 14.96 21.23 -3.26
C PRO A 75 14.92 22.45 -4.21
N VAL A 76 14.26 23.52 -3.77
CA VAL A 76 14.20 24.79 -4.48
C VAL A 76 15.04 25.84 -3.76
N SER A 77 15.76 26.67 -4.52
CA SER A 77 16.58 27.75 -3.98
C SER A 77 16.13 29.12 -4.49
N TYR A 78 16.32 30.14 -3.65
CA TYR A 78 16.00 31.53 -3.92
C TYR A 78 17.15 32.46 -3.53
N ASP A 79 17.38 33.50 -4.35
CA ASP A 79 18.09 34.69 -3.90
C ASP A 79 17.05 35.59 -3.20
N VAL A 80 17.20 35.78 -1.91
CA VAL A 80 16.17 36.34 -1.04
C VAL A 80 16.02 37.82 -1.27
N VAL A 81 14.78 38.22 -1.63
CA VAL A 81 14.37 39.65 -1.75
C VAL A 81 13.05 39.79 -0.97
N ASP A 82 13.05 40.73 -0.01
CA ASP A 82 11.83 41.08 0.73
C ASP A 82 10.98 42.04 -0.12
N ASP A 83 9.87 41.54 -0.63
CA ASP A 83 8.86 42.27 -1.41
C ASP A 83 7.58 42.56 -0.58
N GLY A 84 7.59 42.23 0.71
CA GLY A 84 6.45 42.41 1.62
C GLY A 84 5.41 41.28 1.54
N GLU A 85 5.59 40.30 0.63
CA GLU A 85 4.62 39.23 0.40
C GLU A 85 5.14 37.89 0.95
N VAL A 86 4.23 36.92 1.21
CA VAL A 86 4.59 35.53 1.54
C VAL A 86 4.73 34.72 0.25
N THR A 87 5.86 34.06 0.09
CA THR A 87 6.08 33.14 -1.03
C THR A 87 5.65 31.71 -0.64
N TYR A 88 4.74 31.12 -1.41
CA TYR A 88 4.30 29.73 -1.21
C TYR A 88 5.13 28.79 -2.06
N VAL A 89 5.61 27.70 -1.43
CA VAL A 89 6.39 26.66 -2.09
C VAL A 89 5.78 25.30 -1.81
N ASP A 90 5.35 24.60 -2.86
CA ASP A 90 4.69 23.31 -2.77
C ASP A 90 5.66 22.20 -3.14
N TYR A 91 5.97 21.34 -2.19
CA TYR A 91 6.68 20.09 -2.41
C TYR A 91 5.70 18.93 -2.55
N LYS A 92 5.72 18.28 -3.71
CA LYS A 92 4.89 17.10 -4.02
C LYS A 92 5.73 15.85 -3.94
N TYR A 93 5.41 14.98 -3.01
CA TYR A 93 6.08 13.71 -2.76
C TYR A 93 5.34 12.60 -3.49
N THR A 94 6.05 11.90 -4.38
CA THR A 94 5.48 10.78 -5.15
C THR A 94 5.48 9.52 -4.29
N ARG A 95 4.35 8.83 -4.23
CA ARG A 95 4.22 7.57 -3.50
C ARG A 95 4.99 6.46 -4.20
N ASP A 96 5.81 5.74 -3.45
CA ASP A 96 6.63 4.65 -3.97
C ASP A 96 5.77 3.44 -4.33
N ARG A 97 6.23 2.64 -5.29
CA ARG A 97 5.53 1.46 -5.78
C ARG A 97 6.45 0.25 -5.67
N HIS A 98 5.85 -0.88 -5.29
CA HIS A 98 6.59 -2.11 -4.98
C HIS A 98 5.99 -3.31 -5.70
N GLN A 99 6.84 -4.29 -5.99
CA GLN A 99 6.43 -5.56 -6.57
C GLN A 99 5.85 -6.46 -5.47
N VAL A 100 4.61 -6.90 -5.67
CA VAL A 100 3.94 -7.88 -4.82
C VAL A 100 3.81 -9.18 -5.61
N THR A 101 4.61 -10.18 -5.26
CA THR A 101 4.54 -11.53 -5.84
C THR A 101 3.54 -12.37 -5.05
N ILE A 102 2.58 -13.01 -5.72
CA ILE A 102 1.44 -13.67 -5.10
C ILE A 102 1.48 -15.16 -5.41
N HIS A 103 1.56 -16.00 -4.38
CA HIS A 103 1.39 -17.44 -4.45
C HIS A 103 0.01 -17.82 -3.91
N TYR A 104 -0.90 -18.15 -4.81
CA TYR A 104 -2.28 -18.50 -4.45
C TYR A 104 -2.38 -19.87 -3.76
N ASN A 105 -1.42 -20.76 -3.95
CA ASN A 105 -1.39 -22.11 -3.37
C ASN A 105 -2.69 -22.91 -3.62
N ASN A 106 -3.35 -22.66 -4.75
CA ASN A 106 -4.62 -23.28 -5.17
C ASN A 106 -4.50 -24.03 -6.50
N GLY A 107 -3.27 -24.24 -7.00
CA GLY A 107 -2.99 -24.86 -8.30
C GLY A 107 -2.79 -23.87 -9.44
N ASN A 108 -3.05 -22.58 -9.23
CA ASN A 108 -2.75 -21.53 -10.21
C ASN A 108 -1.27 -21.11 -10.13
N ASP A 109 -0.77 -20.57 -11.23
CA ASP A 109 0.55 -19.96 -11.29
C ASP A 109 0.62 -18.72 -10.36
N SER A 110 1.83 -18.37 -9.96
CA SER A 110 2.08 -17.13 -9.22
C SER A 110 1.91 -15.91 -10.12
N GLU A 111 1.45 -14.81 -9.54
CA GLU A 111 1.26 -13.52 -10.21
C GLU A 111 2.12 -12.46 -9.53
N THR A 112 2.54 -11.43 -10.29
CA THR A 112 3.21 -10.26 -9.72
C THR A 112 2.45 -9.00 -10.11
N LYS A 113 2.12 -8.18 -9.12
CA LYS A 113 1.44 -6.88 -9.26
C LYS A 113 2.33 -5.77 -8.74
N GLU A 114 2.30 -4.61 -9.37
CA GLU A 114 2.92 -3.40 -8.86
C GLU A 114 1.88 -2.58 -8.11
N LEU A 115 2.08 -2.41 -6.79
CA LEU A 115 1.15 -1.72 -5.89
C LEU A 115 1.82 -0.54 -5.21
N ALA A 116 1.03 0.46 -4.81
CA ALA A 116 1.52 1.63 -4.13
C ALA A 116 1.75 1.36 -2.63
N TYR A 117 2.78 1.98 -2.05
CA TYR A 117 2.99 1.98 -0.60
C TYR A 117 1.70 2.39 0.14
N GLY A 118 1.31 1.64 1.16
CA GLY A 118 0.11 1.89 1.94
C GLY A 118 -1.21 1.45 1.29
N GLU A 119 -1.18 0.89 0.07
CA GLU A 119 -2.37 0.34 -0.59
C GLU A 119 -2.89 -0.88 0.18
N LYS A 120 -4.22 -0.98 0.31
CA LYS A 120 -4.86 -2.09 1.00
C LYS A 120 -5.00 -3.29 0.07
N TRP A 121 -4.67 -4.45 0.59
CA TRP A 121 -4.82 -5.74 -0.07
C TRP A 121 -6.08 -6.44 0.46
N GLU A 122 -7.10 -6.58 -0.39
CA GLU A 122 -8.41 -7.15 -0.01
C GLU A 122 -8.76 -8.43 -0.77
N GLU A 123 -7.83 -8.95 -1.59
CA GLU A 123 -8.07 -10.13 -2.42
C GLU A 123 -8.27 -11.39 -1.57
N LYS A 124 -9.34 -12.14 -1.86
CA LYS A 124 -9.66 -13.44 -1.24
C LYS A 124 -9.80 -14.49 -2.35
N PRO A 125 -8.78 -15.30 -2.58
CA PRO A 125 -8.82 -16.33 -3.60
C PRO A 125 -9.76 -17.47 -3.20
N TYR A 126 -10.04 -18.35 -4.16
CA TYR A 126 -10.87 -19.54 -3.97
C TYR A 126 -10.07 -20.82 -4.20
N ARG A 127 -10.31 -21.86 -3.37
CA ARG A 127 -9.84 -23.23 -3.54
C ARG A 127 -10.94 -24.20 -3.10
N ALA A 128 -11.36 -25.09 -4.02
CA ALA A 128 -12.43 -26.05 -3.74
C ALA A 128 -12.04 -26.97 -2.58
N GLY A 129 -12.92 -27.13 -1.60
CA GLY A 129 -12.71 -27.97 -0.42
C GLY A 129 -11.84 -27.36 0.67
N TYR A 130 -11.49 -26.06 0.55
CA TYR A 130 -10.65 -25.37 1.52
C TYR A 130 -11.23 -24.00 1.89
N ALA A 131 -11.00 -23.59 3.13
CA ALA A 131 -11.27 -22.23 3.60
C ALA A 131 -10.01 -21.37 3.47
N PHE A 132 -10.16 -20.15 2.95
CA PHE A 132 -9.07 -19.21 2.93
C PHE A 132 -8.78 -18.70 4.35
N ALA A 133 -7.56 -18.97 4.85
CA ALA A 133 -7.11 -18.64 6.20
C ALA A 133 -6.30 -17.36 6.30
N GLY A 134 -6.07 -16.66 5.17
CA GLY A 134 -5.36 -15.38 5.14
C GLY A 134 -4.10 -15.39 4.28
N TRP A 135 -3.54 -14.20 4.14
CA TRP A 135 -2.26 -13.98 3.46
C TRP A 135 -1.11 -13.96 4.46
N TYR A 136 0.05 -14.50 4.04
CA TYR A 136 1.27 -14.55 4.83
C TYR A 136 2.45 -14.06 3.99
N THR A 137 3.47 -13.49 4.65
CA THR A 137 4.69 -12.99 3.99
C THR A 137 5.84 -13.99 3.97
N ASP A 138 5.60 -15.23 4.40
CA ASP A 138 6.55 -16.34 4.36
C ASP A 138 5.83 -17.66 4.01
N ALA A 139 6.56 -18.58 3.36
CA ALA A 139 6.03 -19.86 2.90
C ALA A 139 5.70 -20.84 4.05
N GLU A 140 6.22 -20.62 5.26
CA GLU A 140 5.94 -21.42 6.44
C GLU A 140 4.72 -20.92 7.23
N PHE A 141 4.04 -19.88 6.75
CA PHE A 141 2.86 -19.28 7.36
C PHE A 141 3.05 -18.84 8.83
N LYS A 142 4.23 -18.29 9.15
CA LYS A 142 4.56 -17.77 10.50
C LYS A 142 4.26 -16.31 10.67
N LYS A 143 4.31 -15.51 9.57
CA LYS A 143 4.11 -14.07 9.56
C LYS A 143 2.87 -13.73 8.74
N ALA A 144 1.75 -13.52 9.42
CA ALA A 144 0.54 -13.05 8.77
C ALA A 144 0.77 -11.66 8.15
N PHE A 145 0.24 -11.44 6.97
CA PHE A 145 0.24 -10.14 6.31
C PHE A 145 -0.88 -9.28 6.90
N ASP A 146 -0.58 -8.05 7.25
CA ASP A 146 -1.51 -7.09 7.86
C ASP A 146 -2.50 -6.45 6.87
N GLY A 147 -2.34 -6.74 5.58
CA GLY A 147 -3.22 -6.24 4.53
C GLY A 147 -2.83 -4.87 3.98
N VAL A 148 -1.63 -4.35 4.30
CA VAL A 148 -1.14 -3.06 3.81
C VAL A 148 0.21 -3.23 3.12
N VAL A 149 0.36 -2.72 1.91
CA VAL A 149 1.61 -2.79 1.14
C VAL A 149 2.69 -1.96 1.84
N PRO A 150 3.81 -2.58 2.29
CA PRO A 150 4.91 -1.88 2.95
C PRO A 150 5.80 -1.16 1.95
N ASP A 151 6.76 -0.35 2.46
CA ASP A 151 7.77 0.34 1.65
C ASP A 151 8.92 -0.60 1.21
N ARG A 152 8.56 -1.69 0.54
CA ARG A 152 9.46 -2.68 -0.06
C ARG A 152 8.71 -3.71 -0.88
N ASP A 153 9.41 -4.41 -1.74
CA ASP A 153 8.88 -5.60 -2.42
C ASP A 153 8.55 -6.71 -1.40
N ILE A 154 7.44 -7.41 -1.64
CA ILE A 154 6.98 -8.52 -0.79
C ILE A 154 6.52 -9.71 -1.63
N THR A 155 6.49 -10.88 -0.99
CA THR A 155 5.85 -12.08 -1.51
C THR A 155 4.72 -12.48 -0.57
N LEU A 156 3.54 -12.74 -1.13
CA LEU A 156 2.35 -13.18 -0.40
C LEU A 156 2.04 -14.64 -0.70
N TYR A 157 1.73 -15.39 0.34
CA TYR A 157 1.33 -16.81 0.28
C TYR A 157 -0.07 -16.97 0.85
N ALA A 158 -1.00 -17.48 0.05
CA ALA A 158 -2.33 -17.85 0.53
C ALA A 158 -2.24 -19.11 1.40
N LYS A 159 -2.76 -19.01 2.62
CA LYS A 159 -2.95 -20.15 3.53
C LYS A 159 -4.35 -20.71 3.39
N TRP A 160 -4.46 -22.02 3.43
CA TRP A 160 -5.70 -22.75 3.29
C TRP A 160 -5.89 -23.71 4.46
N ASP A 161 -7.08 -23.70 5.05
CA ASP A 161 -7.52 -24.69 6.02
C ASP A 161 -8.44 -25.70 5.32
N VAL A 162 -8.23 -26.97 5.60
CA VAL A 162 -9.02 -28.08 5.06
C VAL A 162 -10.48 -27.94 5.52
N GLN A 163 -11.41 -28.15 4.61
CA GLN A 163 -12.84 -28.20 4.93
C GLN A 163 -13.38 -29.61 4.82
N SER A 164 -14.35 -29.93 5.67
CA SER A 164 -15.14 -31.14 5.58
C SER A 164 -16.18 -31.01 4.46
N VAL A 165 -16.24 -31.99 3.60
CA VAL A 165 -17.17 -32.06 2.45
C VAL A 165 -18.07 -33.28 2.57
N ASN A 166 -19.30 -33.15 2.06
CA ASN A 166 -20.26 -34.23 2.05
C ASN A 166 -20.00 -35.15 0.85
N TYR A 167 -20.08 -36.44 1.07
CA TYR A 167 -20.12 -37.42 0.00
C TYR A 167 -21.27 -38.41 0.21
N THR A 168 -21.71 -39.02 -0.88
CA THR A 168 -22.86 -39.93 -0.88
C THR A 168 -22.41 -41.30 -1.41
N VAL A 169 -22.69 -42.33 -0.64
CA VAL A 169 -22.52 -43.73 -1.07
C VAL A 169 -23.86 -44.27 -1.54
N LYS A 170 -23.90 -44.75 -2.77
CA LYS A 170 -25.08 -45.38 -3.38
C LYS A 170 -24.80 -46.88 -3.57
N HIS A 171 -25.62 -47.70 -2.96
CA HIS A 171 -25.63 -49.14 -3.16
C HIS A 171 -26.61 -49.47 -4.29
N CYS A 172 -26.06 -49.95 -5.41
CA CYS A 172 -26.83 -50.26 -6.58
C CYS A 172 -26.88 -51.79 -6.78
N LEU A 173 -28.09 -52.35 -6.87
CA LEU A 173 -28.36 -53.77 -7.05
C LEU A 173 -28.65 -54.06 -8.51
N GLN A 174 -28.03 -55.12 -9.07
CA GLN A 174 -28.27 -55.54 -10.44
C GLN A 174 -29.76 -55.97 -10.64
N ASN A 175 -30.37 -55.57 -11.73
CA ASN A 175 -31.75 -55.94 -12.07
C ASN A 175 -31.81 -57.40 -12.48
N ALA A 176 -32.98 -58.04 -12.23
CA ALA A 176 -33.14 -59.47 -12.49
C ALA A 176 -33.06 -59.87 -13.99
N ASN A 177 -33.24 -58.93 -14.90
CA ASN A 177 -33.15 -59.11 -16.35
C ASN A 177 -31.78 -58.67 -16.94
N ASP A 178 -30.79 -58.43 -16.11
CA ASP A 178 -29.45 -57.96 -16.49
C ASP A 178 -29.39 -56.67 -17.29
N ASP A 179 -30.43 -55.83 -17.25
CA ASP A 179 -30.52 -54.59 -18.00
C ASP A 179 -29.97 -53.36 -17.26
N GLY A 180 -29.19 -53.56 -16.17
CA GLY A 180 -28.57 -52.47 -15.40
C GLY A 180 -28.74 -52.65 -13.90
N TYR A 181 -28.71 -51.51 -13.18
CA TYR A 181 -28.73 -51.45 -11.72
C TYR A 181 -29.80 -50.51 -11.20
N SER A 182 -30.45 -50.89 -10.12
CA SER A 182 -31.41 -50.08 -9.38
C SER A 182 -30.85 -49.68 -8.02
N LEU A 183 -31.22 -48.48 -7.53
CA LEU A 183 -30.79 -48.01 -6.23
C LEU A 183 -31.39 -48.85 -5.11
N GLY A 184 -30.54 -49.55 -4.34
CA GLY A 184 -30.95 -50.31 -3.16
C GLY A 184 -30.90 -49.47 -1.87
N ALA A 185 -29.86 -48.68 -1.69
CA ALA A 185 -29.73 -47.77 -0.56
C ALA A 185 -28.85 -46.58 -0.89
N GLN A 186 -28.97 -45.51 -0.10
CA GLN A 186 -28.13 -44.33 -0.18
C GLN A 186 -27.78 -43.84 1.24
N GLU A 187 -26.52 -43.47 1.44
CA GLU A 187 -26.02 -42.96 2.72
C GLU A 187 -25.19 -41.72 2.47
N ASN A 188 -25.30 -40.75 3.35
CA ASN A 188 -24.55 -39.50 3.29
C ASN A 188 -23.52 -39.45 4.42
N PHE A 189 -22.30 -39.07 4.10
CA PHE A 189 -21.19 -38.99 5.00
C PHE A 189 -20.45 -37.67 4.80
N ASN A 190 -19.57 -37.34 5.77
CA ASN A 190 -18.65 -36.19 5.69
C ASN A 190 -17.22 -36.73 5.79
N ALA A 191 -16.31 -36.13 5.05
CA ALA A 191 -14.88 -36.34 5.19
C ALA A 191 -14.14 -35.05 4.89
N ASP A 192 -12.96 -34.92 5.43
CA ASP A 192 -12.10 -33.77 5.12
C ASP A 192 -11.56 -33.91 3.69
N THR A 193 -11.42 -32.78 3.01
CA THR A 193 -10.82 -32.72 1.67
C THR A 193 -9.44 -33.38 1.69
N ASP A 194 -9.07 -34.06 0.60
CA ASP A 194 -7.85 -34.86 0.44
C ASP A 194 -7.74 -36.09 1.36
N THR A 195 -8.78 -36.42 2.13
CA THR A 195 -8.81 -37.68 2.92
C THR A 195 -9.22 -38.85 2.04
N VAL A 196 -8.48 -39.92 2.12
CA VAL A 196 -8.89 -41.19 1.49
C VAL A 196 -10.04 -41.78 2.31
N VAL A 197 -11.19 -41.96 1.67
CA VAL A 197 -12.38 -42.57 2.28
C VAL A 197 -12.57 -43.96 1.73
N THR A 198 -12.87 -44.92 2.61
CA THR A 198 -13.19 -46.32 2.25
C THR A 198 -14.60 -46.61 2.78
N PRO A 199 -15.66 -46.42 1.97
CA PRO A 199 -17.02 -46.72 2.38
C PRO A 199 -17.19 -48.19 2.70
N GLU A 200 -18.00 -48.48 3.72
CA GLU A 200 -18.34 -49.87 4.08
C GLU A 200 -19.24 -50.47 2.99
N VAL A 201 -18.88 -51.70 2.59
CA VAL A 201 -19.69 -52.47 1.64
C VAL A 201 -20.78 -53.22 2.40
N LYS A 202 -22.04 -52.94 2.06
CA LYS A 202 -23.20 -53.65 2.65
C LYS A 202 -23.49 -54.99 1.96
N ASN A 203 -23.93 -55.95 2.75
CA ASN A 203 -24.41 -57.21 2.25
C ASN A 203 -25.91 -57.12 1.92
N TYR A 204 -26.27 -57.67 0.77
CA TYR A 204 -27.66 -57.79 0.32
C TYR A 204 -27.89 -59.27 -0.05
N ASP A 205 -29.01 -59.85 0.50
CA ASP A 205 -29.38 -61.24 0.21
C ASP A 205 -29.56 -61.48 -1.29
N GLY A 206 -28.86 -62.50 -1.81
CA GLY A 206 -28.89 -62.85 -3.24
C GLY A 206 -27.97 -62.03 -4.14
N PHE A 207 -27.10 -61.17 -3.56
CA PHE A 207 -26.13 -60.36 -4.33
C PHE A 207 -24.69 -60.64 -3.83
N THR A 208 -23.76 -60.65 -4.75
CA THR A 208 -22.33 -60.66 -4.44
C THR A 208 -21.81 -59.24 -4.29
N ALA A 209 -21.16 -58.94 -3.15
CA ALA A 209 -20.58 -57.62 -2.91
C ALA A 209 -19.38 -57.39 -3.84
N PRO A 210 -19.13 -56.11 -4.28
CA PRO A 210 -17.89 -55.76 -4.99
C PRO A 210 -16.66 -55.95 -4.10
N GLU A 211 -15.51 -56.29 -4.70
CA GLU A 211 -14.20 -56.38 -4.05
C GLU A 211 -13.60 -55.00 -3.75
#